data_2f8fd1f8e1bbb09e133a59ffe1ed6cc0
#
_entry.id   2f8fd1f8e1bbb09e133a59ffe1ed6cc0
#
_cell.length_a   1.000
_cell.length_b   1.000
_cell.length_c   1.000
_cell.angle_alpha   90.00
_cell.angle_beta   90.00
_cell.angle_gamma   90.00
#
_symmetry.space_group_name_H-M   'P 1'
#
loop_
_entity.id
_entity.type
_entity.pdbx_description
1 polymer ?
#
loop_
_entity_poly.entity_id
_entity_poly.type
_entity_poly.pdbx_seq_one_letter_code
_entity_poly.pdbx_strand_id
1 'polypeptide(L)'
;AKLETADLELDVANAKAQLLATQATLAQLTNGSRPQDVSVARAMVRSAEADRNNAAVEYQRMQPLFAKGAVAAQDRDRSRTAYATANARADQTVQQLSLAVEGPRREEIDLAAARVEQAKQVLNLAQTRLSYAQITAPVAGVVLSKNIEAGEYVSPGTPVVTIGDLNQVWLKAYIAETDLG
;
A
#
# COMPACT_ATOMS: atom_id res chain seq x y z
N ALA A 1 -8.75 17.95 -31.70
CA ALA A 1 -9.12 16.62 -32.20
C ALA A 1 -9.16 15.63 -31.05
N LYS A 2 -9.87 14.50 -31.20
CA LYS A 2 -9.92 13.42 -30.22
C LYS A 2 -9.56 12.11 -30.94
N LEU A 3 -8.61 11.39 -30.38
CA LEU A 3 -8.26 10.04 -30.81
C LEU A 3 -9.20 9.00 -30.15
N GLU A 4 -9.14 7.77 -30.60
CA GLU A 4 -9.83 6.66 -29.93
C GLU A 4 -9.26 6.43 -28.53
N THR A 5 -10.13 6.28 -27.53
CA THR A 5 -9.74 6.28 -26.12
C THR A 5 -10.04 4.97 -25.39
N ALA A 6 -10.70 4.01 -26.05
CA ALA A 6 -11.19 2.81 -25.39
C ALA A 6 -10.12 2.04 -24.64
N ASP A 7 -8.97 1.74 -25.27
CA ASP A 7 -7.85 1.02 -24.64
C ASP A 7 -7.20 1.86 -23.53
N LEU A 8 -7.07 3.18 -23.74
CA LEU A 8 -6.48 4.08 -22.74
C LEU A 8 -7.38 4.23 -21.50
N GLU A 9 -8.69 4.22 -21.69
CA GLU A 9 -9.67 4.23 -20.59
C GLU A 9 -9.62 2.91 -19.79
N LEU A 10 -9.42 1.77 -20.46
CA LEU A 10 -9.20 0.48 -19.80
C LEU A 10 -7.88 0.46 -19.02
N ASP A 11 -6.81 1.03 -19.56
CA ASP A 11 -5.53 1.16 -18.85
C ASP A 11 -5.69 1.98 -17.56
N VAL A 12 -6.41 3.10 -17.62
CA VAL A 12 -6.72 3.92 -16.43
C VAL A 12 -7.56 3.14 -15.43
N ALA A 13 -8.56 2.39 -15.89
CA ALA A 13 -9.41 1.57 -15.02
C ALA A 13 -8.60 0.47 -14.31
N ASN A 14 -7.71 -0.21 -15.04
CA ASN A 14 -6.82 -1.23 -14.49
C ASN A 14 -5.83 -0.65 -13.47
N ALA A 15 -5.19 0.48 -13.79
CA ALA A 15 -4.27 1.16 -12.88
C ALA A 15 -4.99 1.65 -11.61
N LYS A 16 -6.24 2.13 -11.73
CA LYS A 16 -7.07 2.52 -10.59
C LYS A 16 -7.43 1.33 -9.71
N ALA A 17 -7.80 0.19 -10.30
CA ALA A 17 -8.08 -1.03 -9.55
C ALA A 17 -6.84 -1.51 -8.78
N GLN A 18 -5.67 -1.47 -9.41
CA GLN A 18 -4.40 -1.81 -8.75
C GLN A 18 -4.07 -0.87 -7.58
N LEU A 19 -4.31 0.44 -7.73
CA LEU A 19 -4.13 1.40 -6.64
C LEU A 19 -5.07 1.07 -5.47
N LEU A 20 -6.34 0.77 -5.72
CA LEU A 20 -7.30 0.39 -4.68
C LEU A 20 -6.87 -0.89 -3.95
N ALA A 21 -6.36 -1.89 -4.66
CA ALA A 21 -5.88 -3.13 -4.05
C ALA A 21 -4.67 -2.88 -3.12
N THR A 22 -3.71 -2.06 -3.55
CA THR A 22 -2.55 -1.70 -2.71
C THR A 22 -2.95 -0.84 -1.50
N GLN A 23 -3.91 0.08 -1.66
CA GLN A 23 -4.46 0.86 -0.56
C GLN A 23 -5.19 -0.02 0.46
N ALA A 24 -5.97 -1.02 0.02
CA ALA A 24 -6.62 -1.98 0.91
C ALA A 24 -5.60 -2.78 1.73
N THR A 25 -4.48 -3.19 1.11
CA THR A 25 -3.38 -3.88 1.80
C THR A 25 -2.72 -2.98 2.84
N LEU A 26 -2.43 -1.72 2.49
CA LEU A 26 -1.88 -0.75 3.45
C LEU A 26 -2.85 -0.53 4.62
N ALA A 27 -4.13 -0.33 4.34
CA ALA A 27 -5.15 -0.15 5.37
C ALA A 27 -5.25 -1.37 6.30
N GLN A 28 -5.16 -2.59 5.76
CA GLN A 28 -5.13 -3.82 6.56
C GLN A 28 -3.94 -3.84 7.53
N LEU A 29 -2.73 -3.51 7.05
CA LEU A 29 -1.53 -3.47 7.88
C LEU A 29 -1.60 -2.34 8.92
N THR A 30 -2.06 -1.15 8.53
CA THR A 30 -2.16 0.01 9.42
C THR A 30 -3.21 -0.21 10.52
N ASN A 31 -4.31 -0.90 10.23
CA ASN A 31 -5.32 -1.25 11.23
C ASN A 31 -4.81 -2.27 12.26
N GLY A 32 -3.70 -2.98 11.94
CA GLY A 32 -3.09 -3.96 12.84
C GLY A 32 -3.93 -5.20 13.09
N SER A 33 -3.68 -5.83 14.23
CA SER A 33 -4.40 -7.04 14.64
C SER A 33 -5.88 -6.75 14.94
N ARG A 34 -6.74 -7.70 14.61
CA ARG A 34 -8.17 -7.55 14.90
C ARG A 34 -8.41 -7.49 16.41
N PRO A 35 -9.33 -6.65 16.88
CA PRO A 35 -9.66 -6.58 18.33
C PRO A 35 -10.01 -7.93 18.95
N GLN A 36 -10.61 -8.83 18.15
CA GLN A 36 -10.94 -10.18 18.56
C GLN A 36 -9.69 -11.02 18.85
N ASP A 37 -8.67 -10.95 17.99
CA ASP A 37 -7.42 -11.69 18.13
C ASP A 37 -6.69 -11.24 19.42
N VAL A 38 -6.65 -9.94 19.66
CA VAL A 38 -6.11 -9.36 20.91
C VAL A 38 -6.92 -9.83 22.12
N SER A 39 -8.25 -9.90 22.03
CA SER A 39 -9.10 -10.36 23.13
C SER A 39 -8.90 -11.84 23.45
N VAL A 40 -8.70 -12.68 22.43
CA VAL A 40 -8.35 -14.10 22.59
C VAL A 40 -6.98 -14.24 23.26
N ALA A 41 -5.97 -13.51 22.80
CA ALA A 41 -4.64 -13.53 23.42
C ALA A 41 -4.70 -13.10 24.91
N ARG A 42 -5.47 -12.06 25.24
CA ARG A 42 -5.71 -11.66 26.64
C ARG A 42 -6.39 -12.75 27.49
N ALA A 43 -7.33 -13.49 26.90
CA ALA A 43 -7.97 -14.60 27.60
C ALA A 43 -6.98 -15.74 27.87
N MET A 44 -6.09 -16.04 26.93
CA MET A 44 -5.00 -17.02 27.10
C MET A 44 -4.04 -16.61 28.23
N VAL A 45 -3.67 -15.34 28.30
CA VAL A 45 -2.84 -14.82 29.42
C VAL A 45 -3.54 -15.04 30.75
N ARG A 46 -4.81 -14.64 30.89
CA ARG A 46 -5.57 -14.84 32.14
C ARG A 46 -5.65 -16.32 32.56
N SER A 47 -5.85 -17.24 31.59
CA SER A 47 -5.86 -18.66 31.86
C SER A 47 -4.50 -19.16 32.36
N ALA A 48 -3.41 -18.81 31.65
CA ALA A 48 -2.06 -19.22 32.04
C ALA A 48 -1.62 -18.62 33.39
N GLU A 49 -2.03 -17.39 33.70
CA GLU A 49 -1.80 -16.76 35.01
C GLU A 49 -2.57 -17.48 36.14
N ALA A 50 -3.79 -17.94 35.90
CA ALA A 50 -4.55 -18.72 36.86
C ALA A 50 -3.86 -20.07 37.14
N ASP A 51 -3.40 -20.76 36.08
CA ASP A 51 -2.64 -22.01 36.20
C ASP A 51 -1.33 -21.81 36.99
N ARG A 52 -0.58 -20.72 36.68
CA ARG A 52 0.65 -20.36 37.41
C ARG A 52 0.35 -20.08 38.88
N ASN A 53 -0.71 -19.34 39.18
CA ASN A 53 -1.08 -19.00 40.56
C ASN A 53 -1.48 -20.26 41.33
N ASN A 54 -2.25 -21.18 40.76
CA ASN A 54 -2.58 -22.45 41.34
C ASN A 54 -1.34 -23.29 41.64
N ALA A 55 -0.41 -23.41 40.69
CA ALA A 55 0.83 -24.12 40.87
C ALA A 55 1.75 -23.45 41.93
N ALA A 56 1.76 -22.11 41.99
CA ALA A 56 2.50 -21.37 43.00
C ALA A 56 1.99 -21.64 44.43
N VAL A 57 0.66 -21.63 44.63
CA VAL A 57 0.03 -21.92 45.95
C VAL A 57 0.37 -23.35 46.36
N GLU A 58 0.31 -24.32 45.44
CA GLU A 58 0.66 -25.71 45.74
C GLU A 58 2.13 -25.87 46.11
N TYR A 59 3.03 -25.25 45.35
CA TYR A 59 4.46 -25.27 45.68
C TYR A 59 4.76 -24.60 47.03
N GLN A 60 4.15 -23.45 47.32
CA GLN A 60 4.27 -22.76 48.59
C GLN A 60 3.74 -23.61 49.80
N ARG A 61 2.69 -24.42 49.56
CA ARG A 61 2.18 -25.36 50.56
C ARG A 61 3.13 -26.52 50.81
N MET A 62 3.75 -27.07 49.78
CA MET A 62 4.66 -28.21 49.86
C MET A 62 5.99 -27.89 50.56
N GLN A 63 6.48 -26.65 50.45
CA GLN A 63 7.74 -26.24 51.07
C GLN A 63 7.80 -26.44 52.59
N PRO A 64 6.85 -25.88 53.41
CA PRO A 64 6.89 -26.06 54.88
C PRO A 64 6.53 -27.48 55.31
N LEU A 65 5.72 -28.22 54.51
CA LEU A 65 5.43 -29.62 54.79
C LEU A 65 6.66 -30.52 54.63
N PHE A 66 7.43 -30.26 53.61
CA PHE A 66 8.70 -30.94 53.42
C PHE A 66 9.71 -30.60 54.56
N ALA A 67 9.81 -29.34 54.94
CA ALA A 67 10.67 -28.89 56.04
C ALA A 67 10.34 -29.55 57.38
N LYS A 68 9.07 -29.93 57.58
CA LYS A 68 8.54 -30.67 58.75
C LYS A 68 8.62 -32.18 58.57
N GLY A 69 9.13 -32.70 57.46
CA GLY A 69 9.18 -34.13 57.19
C GLY A 69 7.81 -34.78 56.84
N ALA A 70 6.80 -33.98 56.59
CA ALA A 70 5.42 -34.44 56.34
C ALA A 70 5.13 -34.94 54.91
N VAL A 71 6.03 -34.60 53.96
CA VAL A 71 5.95 -35.01 52.56
C VAL A 71 7.31 -35.43 52.01
N ALA A 72 7.34 -36.26 50.97
CA ALA A 72 8.57 -36.72 50.34
C ALA A 72 9.24 -35.57 49.52
N ALA A 73 10.56 -35.65 49.35
CA ALA A 73 11.30 -34.72 48.49
C ALA A 73 10.78 -34.73 47.06
N GLN A 74 10.34 -35.89 46.58
CA GLN A 74 9.76 -36.05 45.23
C GLN A 74 8.50 -35.18 45.04
N ASP A 75 7.63 -35.11 46.03
CA ASP A 75 6.39 -34.31 45.92
C ASP A 75 6.68 -32.83 45.90
N ARG A 76 7.63 -32.35 46.75
CA ARG A 76 8.11 -30.98 46.71
C ARG A 76 8.73 -30.65 45.36
N ASP A 77 9.60 -31.51 44.80
CA ASP A 77 10.26 -31.31 43.53
C ASP A 77 9.27 -31.33 42.35
N ARG A 78 8.25 -32.21 42.43
CA ARG A 78 7.15 -32.22 41.46
C ARG A 78 6.37 -30.93 41.44
N SER A 79 6.01 -30.40 42.62
CA SER A 79 5.27 -29.14 42.71
C SER A 79 6.12 -27.96 42.26
N ARG A 80 7.44 -27.95 42.54
CA ARG A 80 8.40 -26.97 42.03
C ARG A 80 8.45 -26.96 40.49
N THR A 81 8.56 -28.16 39.88
CA THR A 81 8.61 -28.31 38.43
C THR A 81 7.30 -27.84 37.78
N ALA A 82 6.15 -28.23 38.37
CA ALA A 82 4.85 -27.76 37.92
C ALA A 82 4.72 -26.24 37.93
N TYR A 83 5.17 -25.60 39.02
CA TYR A 83 5.21 -24.12 39.09
C TYR A 83 6.13 -23.52 38.05
N ALA A 84 7.34 -24.03 37.85
CA ALA A 84 8.30 -23.56 36.87
C ALA A 84 7.74 -23.64 35.45
N THR A 85 7.09 -24.77 35.11
CA THR A 85 6.44 -24.97 33.80
C THR A 85 5.26 -24.02 33.60
N ALA A 86 4.40 -23.87 34.60
CA ALA A 86 3.26 -22.95 34.53
C ALA A 86 3.73 -21.48 34.39
N ASN A 87 4.80 -21.10 35.09
CA ASN A 87 5.39 -19.77 34.97
C ASN A 87 5.93 -19.52 33.55
N ALA A 88 6.71 -20.43 32.99
CA ALA A 88 7.22 -20.32 31.63
C ALA A 88 6.10 -20.22 30.59
N ARG A 89 4.98 -20.95 30.81
CA ARG A 89 3.80 -20.86 29.95
C ARG A 89 3.10 -19.51 30.06
N ALA A 90 2.98 -18.95 31.27
CA ALA A 90 2.42 -17.62 31.48
C ALA A 90 3.27 -16.55 30.76
N ASP A 91 4.60 -16.62 30.92
CA ASP A 91 5.52 -15.71 30.23
C ASP A 91 5.40 -15.82 28.70
N GLN A 92 5.29 -17.03 28.17
CA GLN A 92 5.08 -17.27 26.74
C GLN A 92 3.78 -16.61 26.24
N THR A 93 2.65 -16.74 26.97
CA THR A 93 1.37 -16.16 26.56
C THR A 93 1.39 -14.63 26.65
N VAL A 94 2.12 -14.05 27.60
CA VAL A 94 2.36 -12.60 27.69
C VAL A 94 3.11 -12.10 26.44
N GLN A 95 4.16 -12.81 26.01
CA GLN A 95 4.89 -12.45 24.77
C GLN A 95 3.97 -12.54 23.54
N GLN A 96 3.14 -13.58 23.46
CA GLN A 96 2.17 -13.71 22.35
C GLN A 96 1.15 -12.56 22.33
N LEU A 97 0.69 -12.12 23.52
CA LEU A 97 -0.17 -10.93 23.62
C LEU A 97 0.56 -9.66 23.16
N SER A 98 1.81 -9.48 23.58
CA SER A 98 2.63 -8.33 23.14
C SER A 98 2.72 -8.25 21.62
N LEU A 99 3.05 -9.38 20.96
CA LEU A 99 3.10 -9.45 19.50
C LEU A 99 1.75 -9.16 18.83
N ALA A 100 0.65 -9.65 19.43
CA ALA A 100 -0.69 -9.39 18.92
C ALA A 100 -1.09 -7.91 19.06
N VAL A 101 -0.62 -7.23 20.12
CA VAL A 101 -0.91 -5.79 20.37
C VAL A 101 -0.01 -4.90 19.52
N GLU A 102 1.27 -5.25 19.36
CA GLU A 102 2.21 -4.51 18.51
C GLU A 102 1.78 -4.51 17.03
N GLY A 103 1.21 -5.63 16.56
CA GLY A 103 0.75 -5.77 15.19
C GLY A 103 1.87 -5.87 14.17
N PRO A 104 1.63 -5.46 12.90
CA PRO A 104 2.61 -5.49 11.83
C PRO A 104 3.81 -4.57 12.11
N ARG A 105 4.97 -4.97 11.63
CA ARG A 105 6.20 -4.19 11.78
C ARG A 105 6.12 -2.90 10.98
N ARG A 106 6.77 -1.87 11.46
CA ARG A 106 6.81 -0.57 10.77
C ARG A 106 7.35 -0.68 9.35
N GLU A 107 8.37 -1.51 9.14
CA GLU A 107 8.96 -1.74 7.82
C GLU A 107 7.96 -2.38 6.83
N GLU A 108 7.04 -3.22 7.31
CA GLU A 108 5.98 -3.81 6.49
C GLU A 108 4.96 -2.74 6.05
N ILE A 109 4.62 -1.84 6.96
CA ILE A 109 3.73 -0.69 6.68
C ILE A 109 4.41 0.27 5.69
N ASP A 110 5.68 0.60 5.91
CA ASP A 110 6.45 1.49 5.04
C ASP A 110 6.59 0.90 3.62
N LEU A 111 6.82 -0.42 3.53
CA LEU A 111 6.84 -1.12 2.23
C LEU A 111 5.49 -1.08 1.53
N ALA A 112 4.40 -1.28 2.26
CA ALA A 112 3.05 -1.19 1.70
C ALA A 112 2.73 0.24 1.25
N ALA A 113 3.14 1.25 2.00
CA ALA A 113 3.02 2.67 1.63
C ALA A 113 3.79 2.99 0.34
N ALA A 114 5.02 2.48 0.20
CA ALA A 114 5.81 2.64 -1.02
C ALA A 114 5.12 1.99 -2.24
N ARG A 115 4.47 0.83 -2.07
CA ARG A 115 3.69 0.17 -3.13
C ARG A 115 2.47 0.98 -3.54
N VAL A 116 1.80 1.64 -2.60
CA VAL A 116 0.69 2.56 -2.90
C VAL A 116 1.19 3.73 -3.74
N GLU A 117 2.33 4.33 -3.38
CA GLU A 117 2.90 5.44 -4.15
C GLU A 117 3.33 4.99 -5.56
N GLN A 118 3.91 3.80 -5.70
CA GLN A 118 4.22 3.21 -7.00
C GLN A 118 2.95 3.04 -7.86
N ALA A 119 1.89 2.46 -7.31
CA ALA A 119 0.62 2.27 -8.04
C ALA A 119 -0.02 3.60 -8.43
N LYS A 120 0.11 4.64 -7.59
CA LYS A 120 -0.34 6.00 -7.90
C LYS A 120 0.41 6.60 -9.08
N GLN A 121 1.71 6.39 -9.18
CA GLN A 121 2.49 6.85 -10.34
C GLN A 121 2.10 6.11 -11.63
N VAL A 122 1.79 4.81 -11.55
CA VAL A 122 1.25 4.05 -12.69
C VAL A 122 -0.09 4.63 -13.15
N LEU A 123 -0.99 4.96 -12.22
CA LEU A 123 -2.27 5.61 -12.54
C LEU A 123 -2.04 6.98 -13.18
N ASN A 124 -1.16 7.81 -12.64
CA ASN A 124 -0.82 9.12 -13.20
C ASN A 124 -0.30 9.00 -14.63
N LEU A 125 0.56 7.99 -14.90
CA LEU A 125 1.07 7.73 -16.26
C LEU A 125 -0.05 7.36 -17.22
N ALA A 126 -0.98 6.46 -16.80
CA ALA A 126 -2.12 6.06 -17.62
C ALA A 126 -3.05 7.26 -17.90
N GLN A 127 -3.33 8.09 -16.90
CA GLN A 127 -4.12 9.31 -17.06
C GLN A 127 -3.45 10.33 -18.01
N THR A 128 -2.14 10.48 -17.90
CA THR A 128 -1.37 11.36 -18.79
C THR A 128 -1.44 10.86 -20.24
N ARG A 129 -1.32 9.54 -20.47
CA ARG A 129 -1.50 8.96 -21.80
C ARG A 129 -2.91 9.20 -22.35
N LEU A 130 -3.92 9.03 -21.51
CA LEU A 130 -5.31 9.33 -21.90
C LEU A 130 -5.50 10.81 -22.23
N SER A 131 -4.86 11.72 -21.52
CA SER A 131 -4.94 13.15 -21.82
C SER A 131 -4.35 13.51 -23.19
N TYR A 132 -3.33 12.78 -23.66
CA TYR A 132 -2.73 12.97 -24.98
C TYR A 132 -3.64 12.53 -26.12
N ALA A 133 -4.69 11.73 -25.84
CA ALA A 133 -5.70 11.43 -26.83
C ALA A 133 -6.58 12.64 -27.22
N GLN A 134 -6.55 13.70 -26.41
CA GLN A 134 -7.19 14.97 -26.72
C GLN A 134 -6.15 15.96 -27.23
N ILE A 135 -6.09 16.12 -28.54
CA ILE A 135 -5.16 17.05 -29.19
C ILE A 135 -5.75 18.45 -29.18
N THR A 136 -5.12 19.37 -28.44
CA THR A 136 -5.48 20.79 -28.35
C THR A 136 -4.48 21.64 -29.12
N ALA A 137 -4.92 22.82 -29.60
CA ALA A 137 -4.02 23.77 -30.25
C ALA A 137 -3.07 24.38 -29.20
N PRO A 138 -1.75 24.37 -29.43
CA PRO A 138 -0.78 24.99 -28.51
C PRO A 138 -0.81 26.53 -28.53
N VAL A 139 -1.31 27.11 -29.62
CA VAL A 139 -1.39 28.57 -29.84
C VAL A 139 -2.76 28.95 -30.42
N ALA A 140 -3.16 30.16 -30.19
CA ALA A 140 -4.31 30.76 -30.88
C ALA A 140 -3.95 31.05 -32.32
N GLY A 141 -4.88 30.80 -33.26
CA GLY A 141 -4.63 31.06 -34.67
C GLY A 141 -5.76 30.55 -35.56
N VAL A 142 -5.56 30.66 -36.87
CA VAL A 142 -6.49 30.18 -37.86
C VAL A 142 -6.04 28.83 -38.43
N VAL A 143 -6.96 27.90 -38.58
CA VAL A 143 -6.68 26.61 -39.21
C VAL A 143 -6.41 26.83 -40.69
N LEU A 144 -5.17 26.59 -41.14
CA LEU A 144 -4.78 26.73 -42.53
C LEU A 144 -5.06 25.45 -43.33
N SER A 145 -4.83 24.29 -42.74
CA SER A 145 -5.14 23.02 -43.36
C SER A 145 -5.54 21.96 -42.33
N LYS A 146 -6.46 21.08 -42.70
CA LYS A 146 -6.81 19.85 -42.00
C LYS A 146 -6.18 18.70 -42.78
N ASN A 147 -5.28 17.96 -42.15
CA ASN A 147 -4.45 16.96 -42.87
C ASN A 147 -4.98 15.52 -42.66
N ILE A 148 -6.00 15.32 -41.84
CA ILE A 148 -6.51 13.99 -41.44
C ILE A 148 -8.04 14.06 -41.35
N GLU A 149 -8.72 13.01 -41.85
CA GLU A 149 -10.15 12.85 -41.75
C GLU A 149 -10.56 11.98 -40.53
N ALA A 150 -11.82 12.11 -40.11
CA ALA A 150 -12.36 11.30 -39.04
C ALA A 150 -12.43 9.81 -39.47
N GLY A 151 -11.93 8.90 -38.63
CA GLY A 151 -11.84 7.47 -38.91
C GLY A 151 -10.52 7.04 -39.55
N GLU A 152 -9.62 7.98 -39.86
CA GLU A 152 -8.31 7.69 -40.41
C GLU A 152 -7.31 7.28 -39.32
N TYR A 153 -6.47 6.29 -39.63
CA TYR A 153 -5.39 5.85 -38.74
C TYR A 153 -4.24 6.85 -38.75
N VAL A 154 -3.79 7.26 -37.59
CA VAL A 154 -2.69 8.24 -37.40
C VAL A 154 -1.52 7.61 -36.68
N SER A 155 -0.33 7.78 -37.23
CA SER A 155 0.93 7.40 -36.59
C SER A 155 1.48 8.54 -35.75
N PRO A 156 2.28 8.27 -34.69
CA PRO A 156 2.98 9.30 -33.96
C PRO A 156 3.83 10.19 -34.89
N GLY A 157 3.67 11.52 -34.74
CA GLY A 157 4.37 12.49 -35.59
C GLY A 157 3.58 12.95 -36.82
N THR A 158 2.41 12.36 -37.12
CA THR A 158 1.56 12.84 -38.22
C THR A 158 0.89 14.16 -37.86
N PRO A 159 1.06 15.23 -38.70
CA PRO A 159 0.40 16.49 -38.42
C PRO A 159 -1.11 16.40 -38.63
N VAL A 160 -1.90 16.69 -37.61
CA VAL A 160 -3.38 16.62 -37.65
C VAL A 160 -3.96 17.87 -38.30
N VAL A 161 -3.44 19.03 -37.88
CA VAL A 161 -3.93 20.36 -38.31
C VAL A 161 -2.74 21.31 -38.39
N THR A 162 -2.72 22.18 -39.36
CA THR A 162 -1.78 23.29 -39.46
C THR A 162 -2.46 24.59 -39.01
N ILE A 163 -1.87 25.27 -38.03
CA ILE A 163 -2.39 26.53 -37.48
C ILE A 163 -1.43 27.65 -37.82
N GLY A 164 -1.93 28.73 -38.35
CA GLY A 164 -1.16 29.96 -38.62
C GLY A 164 -1.55 31.06 -37.64
N ASP A 165 -0.57 31.77 -37.10
CA ASP A 165 -0.76 33.02 -36.38
C ASP A 165 -0.80 34.18 -37.38
N LEU A 166 -1.99 34.78 -37.57
CA LEU A 166 -2.18 35.87 -38.49
C LEU A 166 -1.88 37.25 -37.85
N ASN A 167 -1.50 37.30 -36.58
CA ASN A 167 -1.10 38.53 -35.93
C ASN A 167 0.33 38.98 -36.31
N GLN A 168 1.14 38.03 -36.78
CA GLN A 168 2.51 38.28 -37.23
C GLN A 168 2.69 37.75 -38.66
N VAL A 169 2.33 38.57 -39.65
CA VAL A 169 2.55 38.26 -41.07
C VAL A 169 3.80 39.00 -41.56
N TRP A 170 4.60 38.31 -42.37
CA TRP A 170 5.71 38.93 -43.05
C TRP A 170 5.58 38.67 -44.57
N LEU A 171 5.90 39.70 -45.33
CA LEU A 171 5.88 39.63 -46.78
C LEU A 171 7.28 39.49 -47.33
N LYS A 172 7.50 38.54 -48.19
CA LYS A 172 8.75 38.38 -48.95
C LYS A 172 8.48 38.86 -50.36
N ALA A 173 9.06 40.01 -50.74
CA ALA A 173 8.98 40.53 -52.11
C ALA A 173 10.31 40.32 -52.82
N TYR A 174 10.24 39.94 -54.06
CA TYR A 174 11.41 39.84 -54.97
C TYR A 174 11.35 41.01 -55.91
N ILE A 175 12.44 41.78 -55.98
CA ILE A 175 12.59 42.89 -56.93
C ILE A 175 13.58 42.44 -57.97
N ALA A 176 13.25 42.58 -59.26
CA ALA A 176 14.16 42.28 -60.33
C ALA A 176 15.35 43.25 -60.31
N GLU A 177 16.57 42.77 -60.61
CA GLU A 177 17.78 43.55 -60.55
C GLU A 177 17.72 44.76 -61.49
N THR A 178 16.93 44.70 -62.56
CA THR A 178 16.67 45.81 -63.51
C THR A 178 15.87 46.96 -62.91
N ASP A 179 15.16 46.77 -61.77
CA ASP A 179 14.35 47.77 -61.10
C ASP A 179 15.06 48.40 -59.87
N LEU A 180 16.30 48.00 -59.62
CA LEU A 180 17.20 48.55 -58.61
C LEU A 180 18.08 49.62 -59.32
N GLY A 181 17.48 50.75 -59.72
CA GLY A 181 18.17 51.85 -60.34
C GLY A 181 19.10 52.67 -59.42
#